data_d51f7aa9d1aee6106d2f5813ae1d0fd1
#
_entry.id   d51f7aa9d1aee6106d2f5813ae1d0fd1
#
_cell.length_a   1.000
_cell.length_b   1.000
_cell.length_c   1.000
_cell.angle_alpha   90.00
_cell.angle_beta   90.00
_cell.angle_gamma   90.00
#
_symmetry.space_group_name_H-M   'P 1'
#
loop_
_entity.id
_entity.type
_entity.pdbx_description
1 polymer ?
#
loop_
_entity_poly.entity_id
_entity_poly.type
_entity_poly.pdbx_seq_one_letter_code
_entity_poly.pdbx_strand_id
1 'polypeptide(L)'
;MKKEMRQNLIKALLFVLLVYSIGSRLLEIFGYKDMGGGGGWYRFYREEGNDADVYIVGSSHAHCTIDHGVLWEEYGIAGFTLSAGSQKLDASYHFVQEILRLKHPKVIIVEVLNAAGDGLDNKDEDVYRNSLGMKWSGNLWKYVCHLAENMEKDRVWRNGIFAKIPIIHSRYAELTEEDFRDSMPYMRGYRGSFMIERFDRPPAENNREAMALHPDKIEMLEGMVDAARAEGVPLVFFAAPYYLSEEEQMKFNAVEEFARENDVPFLNFNHMYDEVGLDFAVDFRDVSHVNNSGAGKVTRYMAEFLEESYGLPDRRGEEGYELWDKNARYLYNKEIAHDLKISEDVNEYLRKLPELWEGKTVILSLTGNYGALA
;
A
#
# COMPACT_ATOMS: atom_id res chain seq x y z
N MET A 1 43.08 23.75 -25.71
CA MET A 1 41.96 24.32 -24.92
C MET A 1 40.61 23.62 -25.14
N LYS A 2 39.98 23.65 -26.34
CA LYS A 2 38.65 23.00 -26.55
C LYS A 2 38.67 21.47 -26.30
N LYS A 3 39.70 20.75 -26.71
CA LYS A 3 39.81 19.27 -26.54
C LYS A 3 40.04 18.90 -25.07
N GLU A 4 40.85 19.61 -24.36
CA GLU A 4 41.15 19.41 -22.94
C GLU A 4 39.92 19.73 -22.06
N MET A 5 39.25 20.84 -22.34
CA MET A 5 37.96 21.21 -21.70
C MET A 5 36.89 20.13 -21.88
N ARG A 6 36.78 19.55 -23.10
CA ARG A 6 35.85 18.46 -23.36
C ARG A 6 36.22 17.18 -22.58
N GLN A 7 37.49 16.84 -22.48
CA GLN A 7 37.97 15.72 -21.69
C GLN A 7 37.72 15.91 -20.20
N ASN A 8 37.93 17.13 -19.67
CA ASN A 8 37.63 17.42 -18.27
C ASN A 8 36.13 17.40 -17.97
N LEU A 9 35.29 17.86 -18.91
CA LEU A 9 33.83 17.74 -18.78
C LEU A 9 33.38 16.27 -18.76
N ILE A 10 33.95 15.43 -19.62
CA ILE A 10 33.64 13.99 -19.64
C ILE A 10 34.06 13.32 -18.32
N LYS A 11 35.24 13.63 -17.82
CA LYS A 11 35.71 13.10 -16.53
C LYS A 11 34.81 13.54 -15.37
N ALA A 12 34.41 14.80 -15.35
CA ALA A 12 33.49 15.32 -14.34
C ALA A 12 32.10 14.61 -14.42
N LEU A 13 31.58 14.41 -15.62
CA LEU A 13 30.32 13.66 -15.84
C LEU A 13 30.44 12.21 -15.36
N LEU A 14 31.53 11.52 -15.72
CA LEU A 14 31.78 10.14 -15.28
C LEU A 14 31.92 10.05 -13.76
N PHE A 15 32.61 11.03 -13.13
CA PHE A 15 32.70 11.10 -11.68
C PHE A 15 31.35 11.29 -11.01
N VAL A 16 30.53 12.21 -11.52
CA VAL A 16 29.14 12.43 -11.00
C VAL A 16 28.29 11.16 -11.16
N LEU A 17 28.36 10.49 -12.31
CA LEU A 17 27.65 9.23 -12.53
C LEU A 17 28.12 8.12 -11.58
N LEU A 18 29.43 8.04 -11.33
CA LEU A 18 29.98 7.06 -10.39
C LEU A 18 29.51 7.34 -8.96
N VAL A 19 29.57 8.59 -8.51
CA VAL A 19 29.09 8.99 -7.17
C VAL A 19 27.61 8.72 -7.03
N TYR A 20 26.82 9.05 -8.06
CA TYR A 20 25.39 8.75 -8.07
C TYR A 20 25.11 7.24 -8.00
N SER A 21 25.83 6.43 -8.79
CA SER A 21 25.66 4.97 -8.80
C SER A 21 26.02 4.34 -7.45
N ILE A 22 27.15 4.73 -6.87
CA ILE A 22 27.56 4.25 -5.54
C ILE A 22 26.57 4.73 -4.48
N GLY A 23 26.18 5.99 -4.50
CA GLY A 23 25.21 6.57 -3.55
C GLY A 23 23.87 5.87 -3.63
N SER A 24 23.36 5.59 -4.83
CA SER A 24 22.11 4.87 -5.03
C SER A 24 22.15 3.44 -4.47
N ARG A 25 23.28 2.72 -4.66
CA ARG A 25 23.46 1.37 -4.09
C ARG A 25 23.57 1.40 -2.56
N LEU A 26 24.27 2.39 -2.00
CA LEU A 26 24.32 2.56 -0.55
C LEU A 26 22.94 2.87 0.02
N LEU A 27 22.19 3.79 -0.60
CA LEU A 27 20.81 4.10 -0.19
C LEU A 27 19.89 2.87 -0.26
N GLU A 28 20.11 1.98 -1.21
CA GLU A 28 19.36 0.74 -1.34
C GLU A 28 19.70 -0.26 -0.22
N ILE A 29 20.97 -0.45 0.11
CA ILE A 29 21.42 -1.36 1.17
C ILE A 29 21.01 -0.81 2.54
N PHE A 30 21.27 0.47 2.79
CA PHE A 30 20.98 1.13 4.06
C PHE A 30 19.54 1.58 4.22
N GLY A 31 18.72 1.59 3.14
CA GLY A 31 17.31 1.92 3.20
C GLY A 31 16.52 0.90 4.02
N TYR A 32 15.48 1.37 4.68
CA TYR A 32 14.54 0.50 5.39
C TYR A 32 13.67 -0.26 4.38
N LYS A 33 13.78 -1.59 4.33
CA LYS A 33 13.01 -2.42 3.40
C LYS A 33 11.68 -2.90 3.95
N ASP A 34 11.55 -2.95 5.27
CA ASP A 34 10.38 -3.52 5.95
C ASP A 34 9.59 -2.52 6.82
N MET A 35 9.98 -1.26 6.88
CA MET A 35 9.18 -0.27 7.58
C MET A 35 8.06 0.23 6.67
N GLY A 36 6.82 -0.10 7.05
CA GLY A 36 5.54 0.28 6.45
C GLY A 36 5.51 1.46 5.47
N GLY A 37 6.14 1.35 4.34
CA GLY A 37 6.33 2.37 3.31
C GLY A 37 7.65 2.22 2.58
N GLY A 38 8.78 2.01 3.28
CA GLY A 38 10.09 1.84 2.66
C GLY A 38 10.17 0.64 1.72
N GLY A 39 9.57 -0.49 2.11
CA GLY A 39 9.49 -1.69 1.30
C GLY A 39 8.63 -1.50 0.06
N GLY A 40 7.52 -0.76 0.15
CA GLY A 40 6.66 -0.42 -0.98
C GLY A 40 7.41 0.35 -2.07
N TRP A 41 8.19 1.36 -1.71
CA TRP A 41 9.00 2.11 -2.65
C TRP A 41 10.09 1.28 -3.32
N TYR A 42 10.76 0.42 -2.55
CA TYR A 42 11.79 -0.47 -3.10
C TYR A 42 11.21 -1.35 -4.22
N ARG A 43 10.04 -1.95 -3.99
CA ARG A 43 9.34 -2.77 -4.98
C ARG A 43 8.80 -1.95 -6.14
N PHE A 44 8.17 -0.83 -5.87
CA PHE A 44 7.63 0.07 -6.88
C PHE A 44 8.65 0.46 -7.96
N TYR A 45 9.90 0.73 -7.55
CA TYR A 45 10.96 1.10 -8.49
C TYR A 45 11.67 -0.07 -9.14
N ARG A 46 11.51 -1.28 -8.64
CA ARG A 46 12.22 -2.48 -9.11
C ARG A 46 11.30 -3.53 -9.68
N GLU A 47 10.03 -3.23 -9.81
CA GLU A 47 9.08 -4.16 -10.35
C GLU A 47 9.52 -4.60 -11.75
N GLU A 48 9.80 -5.91 -11.89
CA GLU A 48 10.11 -6.55 -13.15
C GLU A 48 8.82 -6.98 -13.83
N GLY A 49 8.77 -6.90 -15.14
CA GLY A 49 7.59 -7.22 -15.95
C GLY A 49 6.75 -5.98 -16.27
N ASN A 50 5.46 -6.20 -16.46
CA ASN A 50 4.51 -5.14 -16.78
C ASN A 50 4.14 -4.31 -15.55
N ASP A 51 3.69 -3.08 -15.78
CA ASP A 51 3.12 -2.24 -14.73
C ASP A 51 1.77 -2.79 -14.26
N ALA A 52 1.39 -2.48 -13.02
CA ALA A 52 0.05 -2.74 -12.54
C ALA A 52 -0.98 -1.87 -13.29
N ASP A 53 -2.17 -2.40 -13.53
CA ASP A 53 -3.29 -1.63 -14.09
C ASP A 53 -3.91 -0.71 -13.02
N VAL A 54 -3.88 -1.14 -11.75
CA VAL A 54 -4.47 -0.41 -10.61
C VAL A 54 -3.40 -0.15 -9.55
N TYR A 55 -3.21 1.12 -9.21
CA TYR A 55 -2.38 1.51 -8.06
C TYR A 55 -3.25 2.00 -6.92
N ILE A 56 -3.05 1.45 -5.72
CA ILE A 56 -3.73 1.86 -4.50
C ILE A 56 -2.74 2.65 -3.63
N VAL A 57 -3.15 3.82 -3.16
CA VAL A 57 -2.34 4.71 -2.32
C VAL A 57 -3.09 4.97 -1.02
N GLY A 58 -2.40 5.02 0.10
CA GLY A 58 -3.02 5.38 1.37
C GLY A 58 -2.24 4.92 2.59
N SER A 59 -2.94 4.86 3.70
CA SER A 59 -2.41 4.48 5.02
C SER A 59 -2.36 2.95 5.21
N SER A 60 -2.30 2.50 6.47
CA SER A 60 -2.49 1.09 6.80
C SER A 60 -3.86 0.57 6.37
N HIS A 61 -4.86 1.42 6.28
CA HIS A 61 -6.18 1.07 5.78
C HIS A 61 -6.12 0.59 4.32
N ALA A 62 -5.31 1.20 3.46
CA ALA A 62 -5.13 0.73 2.09
C ALA A 62 -4.50 -0.67 2.04
N HIS A 63 -3.37 -0.88 2.74
CA HIS A 63 -2.67 -2.16 2.65
C HIS A 63 -3.27 -3.31 3.46
N CYS A 64 -4.16 -3.03 4.40
CA CYS A 64 -4.89 -4.07 5.13
C CYS A 64 -6.22 -4.45 4.46
N THR A 65 -6.75 -3.59 3.58
CA THR A 65 -8.10 -3.75 3.05
C THR A 65 -8.14 -4.37 1.66
N ILE A 66 -7.17 -4.07 0.79
CA ILE A 66 -7.20 -4.56 -0.60
C ILE A 66 -6.26 -5.75 -0.75
N ASP A 67 -6.85 -6.93 -0.90
CA ASP A 67 -6.14 -8.20 -1.09
C ASP A 67 -5.81 -8.43 -2.56
N HIS A 68 -4.54 -8.30 -2.92
CA HIS A 68 -4.07 -8.50 -4.29
C HIS A 68 -4.12 -9.97 -4.76
N GLY A 69 -4.24 -10.93 -3.84
CA GLY A 69 -4.50 -12.32 -4.17
C GLY A 69 -5.91 -12.47 -4.74
N VAL A 70 -6.90 -11.92 -4.07
CA VAL A 70 -8.30 -11.92 -4.52
C VAL A 70 -8.47 -11.15 -5.84
N LEU A 71 -7.89 -9.94 -5.97
CA LEU A 71 -7.91 -9.16 -7.21
C LEU A 71 -7.37 -9.97 -8.39
N TRP A 72 -6.29 -10.71 -8.19
CA TRP A 72 -5.66 -11.48 -9.26
C TRP A 72 -6.37 -12.80 -9.55
N GLU A 73 -6.60 -13.63 -8.52
CA GLU A 73 -7.14 -14.98 -8.72
C GLU A 73 -8.60 -14.97 -9.21
N GLU A 74 -9.43 -14.06 -8.69
CA GLU A 74 -10.85 -14.02 -9.03
C GLU A 74 -11.15 -13.15 -10.26
N TYR A 75 -10.41 -12.02 -10.44
CA TYR A 75 -10.74 -11.00 -11.46
C TYR A 75 -9.62 -10.79 -12.50
N GLY A 76 -8.42 -11.31 -12.30
CA GLY A 76 -7.29 -11.07 -13.21
C GLY A 76 -6.76 -9.65 -13.19
N ILE A 77 -7.14 -8.84 -12.20
CA ILE A 77 -6.73 -7.43 -12.09
C ILE A 77 -5.32 -7.34 -11.50
N ALA A 78 -4.40 -6.74 -12.26
CA ALA A 78 -3.05 -6.46 -11.81
C ALA A 78 -3.02 -5.23 -10.91
N GLY A 79 -3.06 -5.45 -9.59
CA GLY A 79 -3.04 -4.39 -8.57
C GLY A 79 -1.70 -4.25 -7.86
N PHE A 80 -1.44 -3.04 -7.32
CA PHE A 80 -0.27 -2.72 -6.50
C PHE A 80 -0.63 -1.66 -5.45
N THR A 81 -0.39 -1.92 -4.17
CA THR A 81 -0.57 -0.95 -3.11
C THR A 81 0.75 -0.30 -2.71
N LEU A 82 0.85 1.02 -2.94
CA LEU A 82 1.94 1.87 -2.49
C LEU A 82 1.46 2.69 -1.29
N SER A 83 1.75 2.22 -0.10
CA SER A 83 1.22 2.78 1.14
C SER A 83 2.23 2.73 2.28
N ALA A 84 1.97 3.48 3.32
CA ALA A 84 2.73 3.45 4.57
C ALA A 84 1.79 3.46 5.79
N GLY A 85 2.23 2.87 6.90
CA GLY A 85 1.50 3.03 8.16
C GLY A 85 1.38 4.51 8.55
N SER A 86 0.19 4.94 8.96
CA SER A 86 -0.11 6.34 9.34
C SER A 86 0.21 7.37 8.24
N GLN A 87 0.15 6.95 6.96
CA GLN A 87 0.44 7.85 5.83
C GLN A 87 -0.53 9.01 5.79
N LYS A 88 0.00 10.22 5.83
CA LYS A 88 -0.80 11.45 5.76
C LYS A 88 -1.21 11.78 4.33
N LEU A 89 -2.19 12.67 4.18
CA LEU A 89 -2.77 12.97 2.88
C LEU A 89 -1.78 13.68 1.94
N ASP A 90 -0.87 14.50 2.48
CA ASP A 90 0.22 15.12 1.74
C ASP A 90 1.20 14.08 1.17
N ALA A 91 1.51 13.03 1.94
CA ALA A 91 2.27 11.91 1.42
C ALA A 91 1.54 11.19 0.29
N SER A 92 0.23 10.94 0.45
CA SER A 92 -0.60 10.32 -0.58
C SER A 92 -0.61 11.15 -1.88
N TYR A 93 -0.71 12.48 -1.79
CA TYR A 93 -0.58 13.36 -2.93
C TYR A 93 0.75 13.17 -3.69
N HIS A 94 1.88 13.16 -2.96
CA HIS A 94 3.18 12.96 -3.59
C HIS A 94 3.40 11.53 -4.11
N PHE A 95 2.73 10.54 -3.54
CA PHE A 95 2.73 9.16 -4.03
C PHE A 95 1.97 9.04 -5.36
N VAL A 96 0.81 9.67 -5.46
CA VAL A 96 0.05 9.78 -6.71
C VAL A 96 0.90 10.45 -7.79
N GLN A 97 1.55 11.57 -7.48
CA GLN A 97 2.47 12.26 -8.39
C GLN A 97 3.61 11.36 -8.89
N GLU A 98 4.17 10.52 -8.02
CA GLU A 98 5.26 9.62 -8.38
C GLU A 98 4.79 8.47 -9.26
N ILE A 99 3.59 7.94 -8.99
CA ILE A 99 2.93 6.93 -9.83
C ILE A 99 2.69 7.49 -11.22
N LEU A 100 2.02 8.63 -11.32
CA LEU A 100 1.72 9.29 -12.61
C LEU A 100 2.98 9.61 -13.41
N ARG A 101 4.07 9.98 -12.73
CA ARG A 101 5.34 10.29 -13.37
C ARG A 101 6.04 9.08 -13.99
N LEU A 102 5.86 7.89 -13.43
CA LEU A 102 6.68 6.71 -13.74
C LEU A 102 5.90 5.54 -14.33
N LYS A 103 4.61 5.51 -14.10
CA LYS A 103 3.74 4.39 -14.43
C LYS A 103 2.59 4.86 -15.31
N HIS A 104 1.93 3.92 -15.96
CA HIS A 104 0.77 4.20 -16.82
C HIS A 104 -0.46 3.43 -16.31
N PRO A 105 -0.96 3.75 -15.09
CA PRO A 105 -2.09 3.06 -14.51
C PRO A 105 -3.37 3.28 -15.33
N LYS A 106 -4.26 2.32 -15.31
CA LYS A 106 -5.62 2.49 -15.82
C LYS A 106 -6.53 3.18 -14.79
N VAL A 107 -6.24 2.99 -13.51
CA VAL A 107 -6.96 3.62 -12.40
C VAL A 107 -6.00 3.81 -11.23
N ILE A 108 -6.12 4.94 -10.53
CA ILE A 108 -5.50 5.15 -9.21
C ILE A 108 -6.61 5.20 -8.17
N ILE A 109 -6.44 4.44 -7.08
CA ILE A 109 -7.37 4.41 -5.95
C ILE A 109 -6.66 5.01 -4.75
N VAL A 110 -7.28 5.98 -4.08
CA VAL A 110 -6.72 6.65 -2.90
C VAL A 110 -7.58 6.37 -1.69
N GLU A 111 -6.99 5.76 -0.69
CA GLU A 111 -7.59 5.61 0.63
C GLU A 111 -7.46 6.94 1.39
N VAL A 112 -8.57 7.41 1.95
CA VAL A 112 -8.71 8.78 2.45
C VAL A 112 -8.90 8.90 3.97
N LEU A 113 -8.49 7.92 4.79
CA LEU A 113 -8.57 7.99 6.25
C LEU A 113 -8.08 9.34 6.79
N ASN A 114 -6.92 9.75 6.31
CA ASN A 114 -6.28 10.98 6.79
C ASN A 114 -6.90 12.28 6.25
N ALA A 115 -7.92 12.22 5.41
CA ALA A 115 -8.77 13.37 5.11
C ALA A 115 -9.69 13.70 6.30
N ALA A 116 -10.13 12.69 7.07
CA ALA A 116 -10.95 12.87 8.26
C ALA A 116 -10.17 13.39 9.49
N GLY A 117 -8.82 13.35 9.48
CA GLY A 117 -8.01 13.87 10.59
C GLY A 117 -7.93 15.40 10.63
N ASP A 118 -7.49 15.94 11.77
CA ASP A 118 -7.22 17.37 11.91
C ASP A 118 -5.82 17.70 11.39
N GLY A 119 -5.71 18.68 10.47
CA GLY A 119 -4.44 19.13 9.90
C GLY A 119 -3.56 18.05 9.28
N LEU A 120 -2.35 18.39 8.93
CA LEU A 120 -1.33 17.50 8.37
C LEU A 120 -0.26 17.13 9.42
N ASP A 121 -0.65 16.73 10.62
CA ASP A 121 0.23 16.46 11.76
C ASP A 121 1.28 15.37 11.47
N ASN A 122 2.30 15.73 10.73
CA ASN A 122 3.43 14.85 10.43
C ASN A 122 4.40 14.77 11.63
N LYS A 123 4.86 13.55 11.94
CA LYS A 123 5.98 13.31 12.86
C LYS A 123 7.23 12.93 12.07
N ASP A 124 8.42 13.15 12.61
CA ASP A 124 9.67 12.79 11.93
C ASP A 124 9.70 11.32 11.50
N GLU A 125 9.13 10.41 12.29
CA GLU A 125 9.02 8.99 11.96
C GLU A 125 8.14 8.73 10.72
N ASP A 126 7.02 9.43 10.59
CA ASP A 126 6.14 9.34 9.44
C ASP A 126 6.83 9.87 8.18
N VAL A 127 7.55 10.99 8.32
CA VAL A 127 8.37 11.57 7.25
C VAL A 127 9.41 10.57 6.76
N TYR A 128 10.14 9.92 7.67
CA TYR A 128 11.16 8.94 7.30
C TYR A 128 10.53 7.74 6.59
N ARG A 129 9.41 7.24 7.10
CA ARG A 129 8.67 6.12 6.54
C ARG A 129 8.18 6.42 5.12
N ASN A 130 7.68 7.62 4.90
CA ASN A 130 7.09 8.02 3.63
C ASN A 130 8.13 8.45 2.58
N SER A 131 9.18 9.20 2.99
CA SER A 131 10.08 9.87 2.05
C SER A 131 11.38 9.14 1.74
N LEU A 132 11.94 8.38 2.70
CA LEU A 132 13.28 7.80 2.53
C LEU A 132 13.37 6.76 1.40
N GLY A 133 12.27 6.06 1.11
CA GLY A 133 12.20 5.11 0.01
C GLY A 133 12.07 5.77 -1.37
N MET A 134 11.57 7.00 -1.49
CA MET A 134 11.41 7.69 -2.77
C MET A 134 12.76 7.94 -3.42
N LYS A 135 12.88 7.78 -4.75
CA LYS A 135 14.08 8.17 -5.51
C LYS A 135 14.22 9.69 -5.56
N TRP A 136 15.46 10.15 -5.70
CA TRP A 136 15.75 11.57 -5.92
C TRP A 136 15.03 12.08 -7.16
N SER A 137 14.18 13.06 -6.97
CA SER A 137 13.34 13.64 -8.02
C SER A 137 12.91 15.06 -7.64
N GLY A 138 12.35 15.78 -8.61
CA GLY A 138 11.69 17.06 -8.33
C GLY A 138 10.46 16.89 -7.42
N ASN A 139 9.76 15.75 -7.50
CA ASN A 139 8.64 15.43 -6.65
C ASN A 139 9.08 15.24 -5.19
N LEU A 140 10.12 14.43 -4.93
CA LEU A 140 10.68 14.31 -3.57
C LEU A 140 11.14 15.66 -3.01
N TRP A 141 11.77 16.51 -3.85
CA TRP A 141 12.18 17.84 -3.38
C TRP A 141 10.98 18.70 -2.97
N LYS A 142 9.92 18.73 -3.77
CA LYS A 142 8.69 19.46 -3.45
C LYS A 142 8.07 18.92 -2.13
N TYR A 143 7.99 17.60 -2.00
CA TYR A 143 7.47 16.97 -0.79
C TYR A 143 8.26 17.37 0.45
N VAL A 144 9.58 17.26 0.41
CA VAL A 144 10.44 17.63 1.55
C VAL A 144 10.38 19.13 1.88
N CYS A 145 10.19 19.99 0.88
CA CYS A 145 9.97 21.43 1.11
C CYS A 145 8.64 21.68 1.81
N HIS A 146 7.55 21.05 1.33
CA HIS A 146 6.22 21.13 1.94
C HIS A 146 6.25 20.64 3.40
N LEU A 147 6.86 19.49 3.67
CA LEU A 147 7.04 18.98 5.03
C LEU A 147 7.82 19.94 5.93
N ALA A 148 8.91 20.52 5.43
CA ALA A 148 9.72 21.45 6.20
C ALA A 148 8.95 22.72 6.57
N GLU A 149 8.08 23.21 5.68
CA GLU A 149 7.21 24.35 5.91
C GLU A 149 6.14 24.02 6.96
N ASN A 150 5.37 22.95 6.78
CA ASN A 150 4.29 22.55 7.68
C ASN A 150 4.77 22.15 9.08
N MET A 151 5.97 21.57 9.19
CA MET A 151 6.56 21.16 10.47
C MET A 151 7.46 22.23 11.09
N GLU A 152 7.52 23.42 10.51
CA GLU A 152 8.41 24.52 10.93
C GLU A 152 9.88 24.10 11.08
N LYS A 153 10.36 23.24 10.15
CA LYS A 153 11.73 22.73 10.15
C LYS A 153 12.69 23.64 9.38
N ASP A 154 13.95 23.64 9.80
CA ASP A 154 14.97 24.45 9.18
C ASP A 154 15.52 23.82 7.87
N ARG A 155 16.41 24.60 7.21
CA ARG A 155 17.07 24.16 5.98
C ARG A 155 17.97 22.93 6.19
N VAL A 156 18.54 22.75 7.37
CA VAL A 156 19.44 21.62 7.66
C VAL A 156 18.63 20.33 7.71
N TRP A 157 17.52 20.33 8.42
CA TRP A 157 16.57 19.21 8.45
C TRP A 157 16.08 18.85 7.04
N ARG A 158 15.57 19.83 6.30
CA ARG A 158 15.10 19.64 4.93
C ARG A 158 16.13 18.99 4.03
N ASN A 159 17.36 19.53 4.02
CA ASN A 159 18.42 19.01 3.19
C ASN A 159 18.86 17.61 3.67
N GLY A 160 18.80 17.31 4.95
CA GLY A 160 19.08 16.00 5.54
C GLY A 160 18.11 14.94 5.05
N ILE A 161 16.79 15.25 5.07
CA ILE A 161 15.75 14.35 4.53
C ILE A 161 15.98 14.10 3.04
N PHE A 162 16.20 15.14 2.25
CA PHE A 162 16.43 15.00 0.82
C PHE A 162 17.70 14.20 0.51
N ALA A 163 18.80 14.45 1.22
CA ALA A 163 20.07 13.73 1.06
C ALA A 163 19.99 12.27 1.56
N LYS A 164 19.11 11.97 2.54
CA LYS A 164 18.88 10.66 3.18
C LYS A 164 20.05 10.11 3.97
N ILE A 165 21.29 10.21 3.45
CA ILE A 165 22.50 9.66 4.08
C ILE A 165 22.65 10.06 5.55
N PRO A 166 22.42 11.33 5.98
CA PRO A 166 22.50 11.71 7.39
C PRO A 166 21.54 10.94 8.31
N ILE A 167 20.44 10.41 7.77
CA ILE A 167 19.42 9.69 8.54
C ILE A 167 19.76 8.20 8.62
N ILE A 168 20.15 7.60 7.48
CA ILE A 168 20.31 6.15 7.38
C ILE A 168 21.74 5.67 7.66
N HIS A 169 22.72 6.57 7.78
CA HIS A 169 24.14 6.18 7.89
C HIS A 169 24.45 5.32 9.12
N SER A 170 23.71 5.51 10.23
CA SER A 170 23.90 4.74 11.46
C SER A 170 23.47 3.27 11.33
N ARG A 171 22.66 2.94 10.32
CA ARG A 171 22.18 1.57 10.08
C ARG A 171 23.28 0.56 9.75
N TYR A 172 24.52 1.01 9.49
CA TYR A 172 25.65 0.08 9.29
C TYR A 172 25.81 -0.95 10.43
N ALA A 173 25.38 -0.60 11.64
CA ALA A 173 25.44 -1.47 12.81
C ALA A 173 24.25 -2.45 12.89
N GLU A 174 23.20 -2.24 12.09
CA GLU A 174 21.94 -2.99 12.11
C GLU A 174 21.75 -3.84 10.84
N LEU A 175 22.70 -3.79 9.90
CA LEU A 175 22.57 -4.52 8.63
C LEU A 175 22.56 -6.02 8.84
N THR A 176 21.64 -6.69 8.14
CA THR A 176 21.49 -8.15 8.12
C THR A 176 21.66 -8.68 6.69
N GLU A 177 21.65 -9.99 6.50
CA GLU A 177 21.67 -10.59 5.15
C GLU A 177 20.48 -10.13 4.29
N GLU A 178 19.35 -9.82 4.91
CA GLU A 178 18.14 -9.35 4.23
C GLU A 178 18.31 -7.99 3.57
N ASP A 179 19.21 -7.15 4.10
CA ASP A 179 19.54 -5.85 3.49
C ASP A 179 20.28 -6.00 2.15
N PHE A 180 20.91 -7.14 1.91
CA PHE A 180 21.69 -7.42 0.71
C PHE A 180 20.95 -8.35 -0.27
N ARG A 181 19.86 -8.99 0.15
CA ARG A 181 19.09 -9.95 -0.64
C ARG A 181 17.64 -9.50 -0.77
N ASP A 182 17.05 -9.80 -1.91
CA ASP A 182 15.61 -9.67 -2.13
C ASP A 182 14.93 -10.99 -1.74
N SER A 183 14.84 -11.26 -0.43
CA SER A 183 14.37 -12.54 0.11
C SER A 183 12.91 -12.53 0.56
N MET A 184 12.28 -11.36 0.64
CA MET A 184 10.92 -11.25 1.19
C MET A 184 9.87 -11.61 0.14
N PRO A 185 8.96 -12.55 0.46
CA PRO A 185 7.78 -12.77 -0.37
C PRO A 185 7.00 -11.47 -0.45
N TYR A 186 6.74 -11.04 -1.64
CA TYR A 186 6.10 -9.75 -1.87
C TYR A 186 4.62 -9.93 -2.23
N MET A 187 3.74 -9.31 -1.47
CA MET A 187 2.29 -9.41 -1.60
C MET A 187 1.67 -8.19 -2.29
N ARG A 188 2.39 -7.58 -3.20
CA ARG A 188 1.95 -6.37 -3.94
C ARG A 188 1.51 -5.21 -3.02
N GLY A 189 2.08 -5.14 -1.82
CA GLY A 189 1.74 -4.15 -0.80
C GLY A 189 0.63 -4.56 0.16
N TYR A 190 -0.07 -5.66 -0.07
CA TYR A 190 -1.08 -6.18 0.87
C TYR A 190 -0.44 -6.71 2.16
N ARG A 191 -1.09 -6.44 3.29
CA ARG A 191 -0.67 -6.85 4.63
C ARG A 191 -1.83 -7.45 5.42
N GLY A 192 -2.24 -8.63 5.02
CA GLY A 192 -3.31 -9.37 5.67
C GLY A 192 -2.97 -9.86 7.08
N SER A 193 -4.02 -10.16 7.84
CA SER A 193 -3.96 -10.71 9.19
C SER A 193 -5.05 -11.76 9.39
N PHE A 194 -4.74 -12.81 10.18
CA PHE A 194 -5.72 -13.82 10.60
C PHE A 194 -6.26 -13.55 12.01
N MET A 195 -5.84 -12.46 12.66
CA MET A 195 -6.37 -12.10 13.97
C MET A 195 -7.84 -11.72 13.85
N ILE A 196 -8.60 -12.03 14.90
CA ILE A 196 -10.02 -11.65 15.02
C ILE A 196 -10.19 -10.91 16.33
N GLU A 197 -10.68 -9.68 16.24
CA GLU A 197 -11.18 -8.91 17.37
C GLU A 197 -12.67 -8.62 17.12
N ARG A 198 -13.49 -8.91 18.14
CA ARG A 198 -14.95 -8.73 18.06
C ARG A 198 -15.34 -7.41 18.72
N PHE A 199 -16.17 -6.67 18.05
CA PHE A 199 -16.77 -5.46 18.61
C PHE A 199 -18.15 -5.21 17.99
N ASP A 200 -18.91 -4.31 18.60
CA ASP A 200 -20.20 -3.94 18.09
C ASP A 200 -20.07 -3.04 16.84
N ARG A 201 -21.10 -3.06 16.01
CA ARG A 201 -21.19 -2.20 14.81
C ARG A 201 -21.14 -0.72 15.23
N PRO A 202 -20.32 0.14 14.60
CA PRO A 202 -20.23 1.53 14.98
C PRO A 202 -21.55 2.28 14.74
N PRO A 203 -22.06 3.06 15.72
CA PRO A 203 -23.32 3.77 15.57
C PRO A 203 -23.25 4.87 14.51
N ALA A 204 -22.07 5.36 14.20
CA ALA A 204 -21.80 6.44 13.24
C ALA A 204 -22.15 6.07 11.79
N GLU A 205 -22.34 4.78 11.48
CA GLU A 205 -22.71 4.29 10.15
C GLU A 205 -23.89 5.03 9.51
N ASN A 206 -24.90 5.39 10.32
CA ASN A 206 -26.11 6.04 9.84
C ASN A 206 -26.02 7.57 9.80
N ASN A 207 -24.91 8.15 10.25
CA ASN A 207 -24.72 9.60 10.23
C ASN A 207 -24.51 10.08 8.78
N ARG A 208 -25.30 11.06 8.34
CA ARG A 208 -25.24 11.67 7.00
C ARG A 208 -24.92 13.17 7.06
N GLU A 209 -24.69 13.71 8.26
CA GLU A 209 -24.26 15.09 8.40
C GLU A 209 -22.82 15.24 7.93
N ALA A 210 -22.50 16.38 7.30
CA ALA A 210 -21.16 16.69 6.87
C ALA A 210 -20.50 17.72 7.80
N MET A 211 -19.22 17.53 8.10
CA MET A 211 -18.39 18.46 8.83
C MET A 211 -17.26 18.94 7.92
N ALA A 212 -17.04 20.25 7.85
CA ALA A 212 -16.03 20.84 6.98
C ALA A 212 -14.64 20.24 7.22
N LEU A 213 -13.96 19.90 6.13
CA LEU A 213 -12.58 19.46 6.14
C LEU A 213 -11.63 20.63 6.41
N HIS A 214 -10.46 20.33 6.96
CA HIS A 214 -9.39 21.32 7.06
C HIS A 214 -8.95 21.78 5.66
N PRO A 215 -8.68 23.09 5.43
CA PRO A 215 -8.32 23.61 4.10
C PRO A 215 -7.15 22.87 3.46
N ASP A 216 -6.11 22.51 4.21
CA ASP A 216 -4.97 21.77 3.69
C ASP A 216 -5.35 20.40 3.12
N LYS A 217 -6.41 19.78 3.68
CA LYS A 217 -6.92 18.48 3.18
C LYS A 217 -7.61 18.67 1.83
N ILE A 218 -8.37 19.73 1.70
CA ILE A 218 -9.05 20.08 0.45
C ILE A 218 -7.99 20.33 -0.62
N GLU A 219 -6.95 21.12 -0.33
CA GLU A 219 -5.85 21.38 -1.25
C GLU A 219 -5.16 20.09 -1.73
N MET A 220 -4.92 19.12 -0.82
CA MET A 220 -4.31 17.85 -1.19
C MET A 220 -5.25 16.98 -2.05
N LEU A 221 -6.55 16.95 -1.75
CA LEU A 221 -7.54 16.25 -2.55
C LEU A 221 -7.67 16.86 -3.95
N GLU A 222 -7.78 18.20 -4.05
CA GLU A 222 -7.81 18.95 -5.32
C GLU A 222 -6.54 18.65 -6.13
N GLY A 223 -5.37 18.72 -5.49
CA GLY A 223 -4.09 18.46 -6.16
C GLY A 223 -3.98 17.04 -6.73
N MET A 224 -4.56 16.02 -6.05
CA MET A 224 -4.62 14.65 -6.58
C MET A 224 -5.56 14.54 -7.77
N VAL A 225 -6.73 15.15 -7.68
CA VAL A 225 -7.72 15.18 -8.78
C VAL A 225 -7.13 15.87 -10.01
N ASP A 226 -6.53 17.04 -9.84
CA ASP A 226 -5.93 17.80 -10.94
C ASP A 226 -4.77 17.05 -11.60
N ALA A 227 -3.92 16.42 -10.80
CA ALA A 227 -2.80 15.62 -11.30
C ALA A 227 -3.27 14.43 -12.13
N ALA A 228 -4.22 13.67 -11.62
CA ALA A 228 -4.77 12.50 -12.31
C ALA A 228 -5.50 12.92 -13.60
N ARG A 229 -6.29 13.99 -13.53
CA ARG A 229 -7.00 14.56 -14.70
C ARG A 229 -6.05 15.07 -15.78
N ALA A 230 -4.93 15.70 -15.40
CA ALA A 230 -3.92 16.19 -16.34
C ALA A 230 -3.27 15.06 -17.15
N GLU A 231 -3.12 13.87 -16.55
CA GLU A 231 -2.57 12.66 -17.19
C GLU A 231 -3.66 11.77 -17.81
N GLY A 232 -4.95 12.16 -17.70
CA GLY A 232 -6.06 11.37 -18.20
C GLY A 232 -6.27 10.03 -17.48
N VAL A 233 -5.84 9.92 -16.23
CA VAL A 233 -5.95 8.71 -15.42
C VAL A 233 -7.15 8.86 -14.48
N PRO A 234 -8.11 7.92 -14.49
CA PRO A 234 -9.21 7.90 -13.53
C PRO A 234 -8.71 7.81 -12.08
N LEU A 235 -9.33 8.60 -11.20
CA LEU A 235 -9.09 8.58 -9.77
C LEU A 235 -10.35 8.11 -9.04
N VAL A 236 -10.17 7.26 -8.02
CA VAL A 236 -11.24 6.78 -7.13
C VAL A 236 -10.81 7.02 -5.69
N PHE A 237 -11.68 7.56 -4.88
CA PHE A 237 -11.46 7.61 -3.44
C PHE A 237 -12.17 6.45 -2.73
N PHE A 238 -11.62 6.00 -1.61
CA PHE A 238 -12.32 5.09 -0.72
C PHE A 238 -11.96 5.32 0.75
N ALA A 239 -12.92 5.05 1.64
CA ALA A 239 -12.71 4.94 3.07
C ALA A 239 -12.87 3.46 3.47
N ALA A 240 -11.81 2.86 3.99
CA ALA A 240 -11.85 1.48 4.47
C ALA A 240 -12.82 1.34 5.66
N PRO A 241 -13.43 0.16 5.86
CA PRO A 241 -14.32 -0.06 6.99
C PRO A 241 -13.52 -0.22 8.29
N TYR A 242 -13.96 0.46 9.36
CA TYR A 242 -13.39 0.35 10.70
C TYR A 242 -14.36 0.88 11.76
N TYR A 243 -14.00 0.81 13.05
CA TYR A 243 -14.80 1.40 14.13
C TYR A 243 -14.55 2.91 14.21
N LEU A 244 -15.29 3.66 13.41
CA LEU A 244 -15.14 5.12 13.33
C LEU A 244 -16.05 5.85 14.32
N SER A 245 -15.64 7.06 14.69
CA SER A 245 -16.43 8.02 15.48
C SER A 245 -17.46 8.76 14.60
N GLU A 246 -18.45 9.38 15.25
CA GLU A 246 -19.40 10.29 14.57
C GLU A 246 -18.70 11.42 13.82
N GLU A 247 -17.68 12.01 14.43
CA GLU A 247 -16.92 13.09 13.82
C GLU A 247 -16.14 12.64 12.56
N GLU A 248 -15.50 11.49 12.60
CA GLU A 248 -14.83 10.93 11.44
C GLU A 248 -15.82 10.65 10.31
N GLN A 249 -17.00 10.09 10.62
CA GLN A 249 -18.03 9.86 9.62
C GLN A 249 -18.51 11.17 8.99
N MET A 250 -18.74 12.22 9.78
CA MET A 250 -19.14 13.54 9.26
C MET A 250 -18.07 14.14 8.35
N LYS A 251 -16.79 13.91 8.62
CA LYS A 251 -15.69 14.32 7.74
C LYS A 251 -15.63 13.48 6.45
N PHE A 252 -15.88 12.17 6.51
CA PHE A 252 -16.02 11.36 5.29
C PHE A 252 -17.22 11.76 4.44
N ASN A 253 -18.32 12.17 5.06
CA ASN A 253 -19.46 12.73 4.32
C ASN A 253 -19.07 14.02 3.58
N ALA A 254 -18.22 14.87 4.16
CA ALA A 254 -17.65 16.02 3.44
C ALA A 254 -16.69 15.63 2.32
N VAL A 255 -15.92 14.54 2.47
CA VAL A 255 -15.13 13.97 1.35
C VAL A 255 -16.05 13.48 0.23
N GLU A 256 -17.19 12.87 0.56
CA GLU A 256 -18.18 12.44 -0.42
C GLU A 256 -18.78 13.61 -1.20
N GLU A 257 -19.10 14.73 -0.50
CA GLU A 257 -19.53 15.97 -1.16
C GLU A 257 -18.45 16.51 -2.10
N PHE A 258 -17.21 16.60 -1.63
CA PHE A 258 -16.07 17.03 -2.44
C PHE A 258 -15.88 16.13 -3.68
N ALA A 259 -15.93 14.82 -3.50
CA ALA A 259 -15.77 13.85 -4.58
C ALA A 259 -16.86 14.00 -5.65
N ARG A 260 -18.12 14.17 -5.22
CA ARG A 260 -19.25 14.41 -6.12
C ARG A 260 -19.10 15.72 -6.89
N GLU A 261 -18.65 16.81 -6.26
CA GLU A 261 -18.43 18.11 -6.91
C GLU A 261 -17.29 18.07 -7.93
N ASN A 262 -16.37 17.12 -7.78
CA ASN A 262 -15.23 16.94 -8.67
C ASN A 262 -15.36 15.74 -9.62
N ASP A 263 -16.54 15.13 -9.75
CA ASP A 263 -16.79 13.95 -10.59
C ASP A 263 -15.81 12.78 -10.31
N VAL A 264 -15.48 12.56 -9.04
CA VAL A 264 -14.63 11.46 -8.57
C VAL A 264 -15.49 10.44 -7.81
N PRO A 265 -15.51 9.16 -8.18
CA PRO A 265 -16.18 8.13 -7.39
C PRO A 265 -15.59 8.02 -5.98
N PHE A 266 -16.46 7.87 -5.00
CA PHE A 266 -16.07 7.63 -3.61
C PHE A 266 -16.81 6.43 -3.03
N LEU A 267 -16.06 5.41 -2.61
CA LEU A 267 -16.59 4.22 -1.94
C LEU A 267 -16.37 4.35 -0.43
N ASN A 268 -17.39 4.82 0.29
CA ASN A 268 -17.34 4.87 1.75
C ASN A 268 -17.83 3.55 2.34
N PHE A 269 -16.94 2.61 2.54
CA PHE A 269 -17.27 1.29 3.09
C PHE A 269 -17.85 1.34 4.52
N ASN A 270 -17.74 2.47 5.20
CA ASN A 270 -18.36 2.67 6.51
C ASN A 270 -19.88 2.92 6.42
N HIS A 271 -20.42 3.15 5.22
CA HIS A 271 -21.84 3.18 4.95
C HIS A 271 -22.37 1.89 4.29
N MET A 272 -21.48 0.95 3.98
CA MET A 272 -21.77 -0.19 3.09
C MET A 272 -21.56 -1.55 3.76
N TYR A 273 -21.60 -1.62 5.10
CA TYR A 273 -21.30 -2.87 5.83
C TYR A 273 -22.20 -4.04 5.43
N ASP A 274 -23.51 -3.82 5.28
CA ASP A 274 -24.45 -4.87 4.86
C ASP A 274 -24.30 -5.23 3.39
N GLU A 275 -24.02 -4.24 2.55
CA GLU A 275 -23.84 -4.39 1.11
C GLU A 275 -22.60 -5.22 0.78
N VAL A 276 -21.54 -5.00 1.52
CA VAL A 276 -20.28 -5.78 1.44
C VAL A 276 -20.37 -7.10 2.22
N GLY A 277 -21.35 -7.22 3.12
CA GLY A 277 -21.54 -8.39 3.98
C GLY A 277 -20.50 -8.52 5.09
N LEU A 278 -20.07 -7.39 5.66
CA LEU A 278 -19.11 -7.37 6.77
C LEU A 278 -19.76 -7.80 8.09
N ASP A 279 -19.08 -8.70 8.80
CA ASP A 279 -19.46 -9.18 10.13
C ASP A 279 -18.44 -8.75 11.18
N PHE A 280 -18.84 -7.89 12.10
CA PHE A 280 -18.00 -7.35 13.17
C PHE A 280 -17.56 -8.41 14.19
N ALA A 281 -18.09 -9.63 14.10
CA ALA A 281 -17.64 -10.74 14.94
C ALA A 281 -16.44 -11.50 14.36
N VAL A 282 -16.15 -11.40 13.04
CA VAL A 282 -15.15 -12.25 12.38
C VAL A 282 -14.26 -11.54 11.35
N ASP A 283 -14.64 -10.36 10.82
CA ASP A 283 -13.99 -9.73 9.68
C ASP A 283 -12.94 -8.66 10.05
N PHE A 284 -12.71 -8.43 11.33
CA PHE A 284 -11.79 -7.40 11.80
C PHE A 284 -10.66 -8.00 12.63
N ARG A 285 -9.44 -7.50 12.46
CA ARG A 285 -8.29 -7.88 13.29
C ARG A 285 -8.13 -7.01 14.53
N ASP A 286 -8.61 -5.80 14.47
CA ASP A 286 -8.65 -4.78 15.52
C ASP A 286 -9.70 -3.72 15.15
N VAL A 287 -9.98 -2.77 16.05
CA VAL A 287 -10.99 -1.72 15.82
C VAL A 287 -10.71 -0.82 14.61
N SER A 288 -9.48 -0.82 14.10
CA SER A 288 -9.06 0.05 12.99
C SER A 288 -8.91 -0.69 11.65
N HIS A 289 -8.80 -2.02 11.64
CA HIS A 289 -8.45 -2.72 10.41
C HIS A 289 -9.26 -4.01 10.24
N VAL A 290 -9.64 -4.29 9.02
CA VAL A 290 -10.14 -5.61 8.63
C VAL A 290 -9.04 -6.67 8.69
N ASN A 291 -9.42 -7.93 8.84
CA ASN A 291 -8.56 -9.09 8.65
C ASN A 291 -8.70 -9.66 7.23
N ASN A 292 -8.09 -10.82 6.93
CA ASN A 292 -8.14 -11.42 5.59
C ASN A 292 -9.58 -11.69 5.12
N SER A 293 -10.48 -12.09 6.02
CA SER A 293 -11.89 -12.33 5.66
C SER A 293 -12.57 -11.03 5.22
N GLY A 294 -12.47 -9.98 6.04
CA GLY A 294 -13.04 -8.68 5.72
C GLY A 294 -12.39 -8.04 4.49
N ALA A 295 -11.06 -8.14 4.37
CA ALA A 295 -10.33 -7.66 3.20
C ALA A 295 -10.80 -8.33 1.91
N GLY A 296 -10.99 -9.65 1.93
CA GLY A 296 -11.51 -10.38 0.77
C GLY A 296 -12.89 -9.90 0.32
N LYS A 297 -13.79 -9.63 1.28
CA LYS A 297 -15.14 -9.09 1.00
C LYS A 297 -15.08 -7.70 0.36
N VAL A 298 -14.31 -6.78 0.97
CA VAL A 298 -14.14 -5.42 0.44
C VAL A 298 -13.47 -5.45 -0.92
N THR A 299 -12.48 -6.32 -1.11
CA THR A 299 -11.76 -6.44 -2.38
C THR A 299 -12.66 -6.91 -3.51
N ARG A 300 -13.55 -7.88 -3.28
CA ARG A 300 -14.51 -8.34 -4.29
C ARG A 300 -15.43 -7.21 -4.73
N TYR A 301 -16.01 -6.48 -3.77
CA TYR A 301 -16.85 -5.33 -4.09
C TYR A 301 -16.07 -4.27 -4.91
N MET A 302 -14.85 -3.95 -4.51
CA MET A 302 -13.99 -3.02 -5.25
C MET A 302 -13.70 -3.53 -6.66
N ALA A 303 -13.40 -4.82 -6.82
CA ALA A 303 -13.10 -5.41 -8.12
C ALA A 303 -14.31 -5.36 -9.07
N GLU A 304 -15.49 -5.70 -8.58
CA GLU A 304 -16.75 -5.59 -9.36
C GLU A 304 -16.99 -4.15 -9.81
N PHE A 305 -16.84 -3.19 -8.90
CA PHE A 305 -16.92 -1.76 -9.24
C PHE A 305 -15.91 -1.37 -10.32
N LEU A 306 -14.66 -1.84 -10.22
CA LEU A 306 -13.60 -1.53 -11.19
C LEU A 306 -13.87 -2.14 -12.57
N GLU A 307 -14.36 -3.39 -12.62
CA GLU A 307 -14.72 -4.03 -13.88
C GLU A 307 -15.89 -3.31 -14.56
N GLU A 308 -16.95 -3.00 -13.81
CA GLU A 308 -18.14 -2.32 -14.35
C GLU A 308 -17.84 -0.88 -14.82
N SER A 309 -17.03 -0.14 -14.05
CA SER A 309 -16.78 1.28 -14.33
C SER A 309 -15.67 1.51 -15.35
N TYR A 310 -14.64 0.65 -15.39
CA TYR A 310 -13.43 0.89 -16.18
C TYR A 310 -13.07 -0.22 -17.16
N GLY A 311 -13.77 -1.35 -17.13
CA GLY A 311 -13.54 -2.46 -18.06
C GLY A 311 -12.10 -2.97 -18.01
N LEU A 312 -11.57 -3.20 -16.80
CA LEU A 312 -10.18 -3.64 -16.62
C LEU A 312 -9.94 -5.00 -17.28
N PRO A 313 -8.77 -5.22 -17.89
CA PRO A 313 -8.47 -6.48 -18.55
C PRO A 313 -8.14 -7.59 -17.55
N ASP A 314 -8.53 -8.83 -17.89
CA ASP A 314 -8.00 -10.02 -17.23
C ASP A 314 -6.58 -10.29 -17.75
N ARG A 315 -5.59 -10.12 -16.90
CA ARG A 315 -4.17 -10.26 -17.22
C ARG A 315 -3.61 -11.67 -16.98
N ARG A 316 -4.42 -12.60 -16.48
CA ARG A 316 -3.96 -13.98 -16.21
C ARG A 316 -3.50 -14.66 -17.50
N GLY A 317 -2.30 -15.23 -17.44
CA GLY A 317 -1.69 -15.90 -18.59
C GLY A 317 -1.04 -14.98 -19.63
N GLU A 318 -1.07 -13.65 -19.46
CA GLU A 318 -0.31 -12.72 -20.28
C GLU A 318 1.17 -12.70 -19.86
N GLU A 319 2.06 -12.57 -20.85
CA GLU A 319 3.51 -12.45 -20.63
C GLU A 319 3.84 -11.19 -19.81
N GLY A 320 4.69 -11.32 -18.80
CA GLY A 320 5.11 -10.22 -17.92
C GLY A 320 4.28 -10.06 -16.65
N TYR A 321 3.28 -10.94 -16.44
CA TYR A 321 2.45 -10.94 -15.22
C TYR A 321 2.70 -12.15 -14.30
N GLU A 322 3.74 -12.96 -14.54
CA GLU A 322 4.04 -14.17 -13.77
C GLU A 322 4.33 -13.90 -12.28
N LEU A 323 4.71 -12.66 -11.95
CA LEU A 323 4.89 -12.26 -10.54
C LEU A 323 3.58 -12.14 -9.79
N TRP A 324 2.47 -11.79 -10.47
CA TRP A 324 1.14 -11.79 -9.85
C TRP A 324 0.67 -13.20 -9.52
N ASP A 325 0.89 -14.17 -10.42
CA ASP A 325 0.64 -15.60 -10.14
C ASP A 325 1.39 -16.08 -8.91
N LYS A 326 2.69 -15.76 -8.81
CA LYS A 326 3.52 -16.14 -7.65
C LYS A 326 3.02 -15.52 -6.36
N ASN A 327 2.62 -14.25 -6.40
CA ASN A 327 2.14 -13.54 -5.22
C ASN A 327 0.78 -14.06 -4.75
N ALA A 328 -0.15 -14.28 -5.68
CA ALA A 328 -1.47 -14.84 -5.37
C ALA A 328 -1.33 -16.24 -4.76
N ARG A 329 -0.52 -17.12 -5.36
CA ARG A 329 -0.20 -18.44 -4.78
C ARG A 329 0.43 -18.36 -3.40
N TYR A 330 1.29 -17.39 -3.16
CA TYR A 330 1.88 -17.19 -1.84
C TYR A 330 0.82 -16.81 -0.80
N LEU A 331 -0.10 -15.90 -1.14
CA LEU A 331 -1.22 -15.51 -0.28
C LEU A 331 -2.15 -16.69 0.01
N TYR A 332 -2.56 -17.39 -1.03
CA TYR A 332 -3.37 -18.61 -0.92
C TYR A 332 -2.72 -19.67 -0.02
N ASN A 333 -1.42 -19.93 -0.19
CA ASN A 333 -0.70 -20.85 0.68
C ASN A 333 -0.65 -20.40 2.14
N LYS A 334 -0.63 -19.09 2.42
CA LYS A 334 -0.71 -18.57 3.80
C LYS A 334 -2.08 -18.87 4.41
N GLU A 335 -3.15 -18.73 3.65
CA GLU A 335 -4.52 -19.06 4.09
C GLU A 335 -4.66 -20.55 4.40
N ILE A 336 -4.28 -21.41 3.46
CA ILE A 336 -4.29 -22.85 3.68
C ILE A 336 -3.43 -23.25 4.88
N ALA A 337 -2.24 -22.67 5.03
CA ALA A 337 -1.37 -22.96 6.18
C ALA A 337 -1.99 -22.48 7.49
N HIS A 338 -2.74 -21.39 7.50
CA HIS A 338 -3.48 -20.94 8.67
C HIS A 338 -4.62 -21.90 9.02
N ASP A 339 -5.45 -22.27 8.03
CA ASP A 339 -6.57 -23.19 8.19
C ASP A 339 -6.11 -24.55 8.73
N LEU A 340 -5.01 -25.08 8.17
CA LEU A 340 -4.40 -26.30 8.66
C LEU A 340 -3.94 -26.18 10.11
N LYS A 341 -3.44 -25.01 10.52
CA LYS A 341 -2.95 -24.77 11.89
C LYS A 341 -4.07 -24.75 12.92
N ILE A 342 -5.26 -24.25 12.53
CA ILE A 342 -6.41 -24.12 13.43
C ILE A 342 -7.43 -25.26 13.29
N SER A 343 -7.26 -26.15 12.29
CA SER A 343 -8.17 -27.28 12.08
C SER A 343 -8.13 -28.26 13.25
N GLU A 344 -9.31 -28.53 13.82
CA GLU A 344 -9.51 -29.52 14.87
C GLU A 344 -9.99 -30.88 14.30
N ASP A 345 -10.41 -30.91 13.02
CA ASP A 345 -10.87 -32.13 12.33
C ASP A 345 -9.75 -32.71 11.46
N VAL A 346 -9.33 -33.92 11.78
CA VAL A 346 -8.27 -34.64 11.06
C VAL A 346 -8.65 -34.89 9.58
N ASN A 347 -9.89 -35.15 9.26
CA ASN A 347 -10.33 -35.39 7.89
C ASN A 347 -10.31 -34.11 7.08
N GLU A 348 -10.73 -32.99 7.65
CA GLU A 348 -10.62 -31.68 7.04
C GLU A 348 -9.16 -31.29 6.82
N TYR A 349 -8.32 -31.51 7.84
CA TYR A 349 -6.88 -31.30 7.75
C TYR A 349 -6.25 -32.08 6.58
N LEU A 350 -6.52 -33.38 6.50
CA LEU A 350 -5.98 -34.24 5.45
C LEU A 350 -6.53 -33.88 4.06
N ARG A 351 -7.76 -33.38 3.96
CA ARG A 351 -8.37 -32.94 2.71
C ARG A 351 -7.73 -31.65 2.20
N LYS A 352 -7.45 -30.70 3.07
CA LYS A 352 -6.81 -29.40 2.72
C LYS A 352 -5.29 -29.50 2.50
N LEU A 353 -4.64 -30.50 3.08
CA LEU A 353 -3.19 -30.65 3.02
C LEU A 353 -2.61 -30.67 1.60
N PRO A 354 -3.21 -31.36 0.62
CA PRO A 354 -2.74 -31.37 -0.77
C PRO A 354 -2.86 -30.02 -1.48
N GLU A 355 -3.66 -29.09 -0.97
CA GLU A 355 -3.84 -27.75 -1.54
C GLU A 355 -2.63 -26.84 -1.29
N LEU A 356 -1.76 -27.20 -0.32
CA LEU A 356 -0.47 -26.51 -0.16
C LEU A 356 0.41 -26.71 -1.39
N TRP A 357 0.91 -25.61 -1.89
CA TRP A 357 1.73 -25.59 -3.11
C TRP A 357 2.97 -26.48 -3.02
N GLU A 358 3.40 -26.99 -4.19
CA GLU A 358 4.59 -27.82 -4.39
C GLU A 358 5.84 -27.23 -3.72
N GLY A 359 6.69 -28.12 -3.17
CA GLY A 359 7.96 -27.75 -2.57
C GLY A 359 7.94 -27.71 -1.03
N LYS A 360 6.81 -28.00 -0.38
CA LYS A 360 6.74 -28.18 1.09
C LYS A 360 6.67 -29.67 1.44
N THR A 361 7.52 -30.10 2.36
CA THR A 361 7.42 -31.41 2.98
C THR A 361 6.60 -31.30 4.25
N VAL A 362 5.51 -32.02 4.32
CA VAL A 362 4.68 -32.12 5.52
C VAL A 362 5.03 -33.40 6.27
N ILE A 363 5.44 -33.27 7.52
CA ILE A 363 5.71 -34.40 8.41
C ILE A 363 4.56 -34.52 9.39
N LEU A 364 3.77 -35.59 9.28
CA LEU A 364 2.73 -35.94 10.24
C LEU A 364 3.29 -36.88 11.27
N SER A 365 3.18 -36.51 12.54
CA SER A 365 3.50 -37.38 13.68
C SER A 365 2.23 -37.65 14.48
N LEU A 366 1.80 -38.90 14.53
CA LEU A 366 0.66 -39.34 15.32
C LEU A 366 1.18 -39.98 16.59
N THR A 367 0.83 -39.43 17.75
CA THR A 367 1.17 -40.01 19.08
C THR A 367 -0.13 -40.33 19.81
N GLY A 368 -0.28 -41.55 20.29
CA GLY A 368 -1.45 -41.99 21.06
C GLY A 368 -2.07 -43.31 20.56
N ASN A 369 -3.34 -43.56 20.94
CA ASN A 369 -4.05 -44.76 20.56
C ASN A 369 -4.71 -44.58 19.16
N TYR A 370 -4.19 -45.26 18.16
CA TYR A 370 -4.59 -45.15 16.75
C TYR A 370 -5.87 -45.92 16.38
N GLY A 371 -6.49 -46.64 17.34
CA GLY A 371 -7.66 -47.50 17.08
C GLY A 371 -8.92 -46.76 16.61
N ALA A 372 -8.93 -45.46 16.64
CA ALA A 372 -10.06 -44.63 16.16
C ALA A 372 -9.87 -44.07 14.72
N LEU A 373 -8.73 -44.37 14.07
CA LEU A 373 -8.40 -43.88 12.73
C LEU A 373 -8.50 -44.99 11.67
N ALA A 374 -8.97 -46.20 12.01
CA ALA A 374 -9.14 -47.32 11.10
C ALA A 374 -10.57 -47.42 10.57
#